data_8cec744a4d54db2c7abeb27110e8b1f1
#
_entry.id   8cec744a4d54db2c7abeb27110e8b1f1
#
_cell.length_a   1.000
_cell.length_b   1.000
_cell.length_c   1.000
_cell.angle_alpha   90.00
_cell.angle_beta   90.00
_cell.angle_gamma   90.00
#
_symmetry.space_group_name_H-M   'P 1'
#
loop_
_entity.id
_entity.type
_entity.pdbx_description
1 polymer ?
#
loop_
_entity_poly.entity_id
_entity_poly.type
_entity_poly.pdbx_seq_one_letter_code
_entity_poly.pdbx_strand_id
1 'polypeptide(L)'
;LSRGLGDVYKRQKDEDTYQRYLDLYNLASGKNNARVSIERYVLATYFENMLVYANVIMKQLSQGRYQLLRKDDAGKGRSQQGLELDVFDQESGNIRSIKTLSGGESFKAALSLALGLSRMVQDYAGGIELNTLFIDEGFGSLDSQSLDQAMNCLMELHHENKLIGIISHVSDLKDRIERQLVVERKQKQSVIQMI
;
A
#
# COMPACT_ATOMS: atom_id res chain seq x y z
N LEU A 1 44.89 35.38 -32.95
CA LEU A 1 45.03 34.87 -31.55
C LEU A 1 43.72 35.07 -30.77
N SER A 2 42.85 36.06 -31.06
CA SER A 2 41.61 36.29 -30.26
C SER A 2 40.45 35.33 -30.61
N ARG A 3 40.36 34.75 -31.82
CA ARG A 3 39.31 33.78 -32.17
C ARG A 3 39.45 32.43 -31.45
N GLY A 4 40.67 31.96 -31.19
CA GLY A 4 40.90 30.68 -30.50
C GLY A 4 40.55 30.70 -29.02
N LEU A 5 40.75 31.84 -28.35
CA LEU A 5 40.40 32.01 -26.94
C LEU A 5 38.88 32.01 -26.69
N GLY A 6 38.10 32.61 -27.61
CA GLY A 6 36.64 32.62 -27.55
C GLY A 6 36.05 31.21 -27.71
N ASP A 7 36.62 30.39 -28.61
CA ASP A 7 36.17 29.03 -28.83
C ASP A 7 36.52 28.08 -27.64
N VAL A 8 37.68 28.30 -27.03
CA VAL A 8 38.06 27.55 -25.80
C VAL A 8 37.11 27.92 -24.62
N TYR A 9 36.82 29.19 -24.46
CA TYR A 9 35.90 29.64 -23.39
C TYR A 9 34.47 29.12 -23.59
N LYS A 10 34.00 29.06 -24.80
CA LYS A 10 32.71 28.51 -25.18
C LYS A 10 32.63 27.01 -24.91
N ARG A 11 33.65 26.26 -25.32
CA ARG A 11 33.75 24.83 -25.05
C ARG A 11 33.78 24.53 -23.54
N GLN A 12 34.52 25.29 -22.76
CA GLN A 12 34.62 25.12 -21.31
C GLN A 12 33.27 25.37 -20.64
N LYS A 13 32.52 26.39 -21.08
CA LYS A 13 31.16 26.67 -20.57
C LYS A 13 30.16 25.57 -20.93
N ASP A 14 30.27 25.02 -22.15
CA ASP A 14 29.41 23.93 -22.60
C ASP A 14 29.74 22.64 -21.86
N GLU A 15 31.02 22.39 -21.57
CA GLU A 15 31.51 21.25 -20.82
C GLU A 15 31.07 21.30 -19.35
N ASP A 16 31.16 22.46 -18.70
CA ASP A 16 30.63 22.70 -17.34
C ASP A 16 29.11 22.48 -17.27
N THR A 17 28.40 22.94 -18.29
CA THR A 17 26.95 22.75 -18.40
C THR A 17 26.61 21.27 -18.57
N TYR A 18 27.33 20.58 -19.44
CA TYR A 18 27.15 19.13 -19.65
C TYR A 18 27.40 18.34 -18.37
N GLN A 19 28.47 18.65 -17.63
CA GLN A 19 28.80 17.99 -16.36
C GLN A 19 27.66 18.19 -15.34
N ARG A 20 27.10 19.37 -15.21
CA ARG A 20 25.95 19.62 -14.32
C ARG A 20 24.73 18.77 -14.69
N TYR A 21 24.41 18.68 -15.99
CA TYR A 21 23.31 17.80 -16.45
C TYR A 21 23.61 16.33 -16.22
N LEU A 22 24.85 15.92 -16.41
CA LEU A 22 25.27 14.55 -16.16
C LEU A 22 25.16 14.19 -14.66
N ASP A 23 25.58 15.09 -13.78
CA ASP A 23 25.48 14.92 -12.34
C ASP A 23 24.02 14.85 -11.90
N LEU A 24 23.16 15.73 -12.42
CA LEU A 24 21.74 15.71 -12.15
C LEU A 24 21.10 14.39 -12.67
N TYR A 25 21.46 13.97 -13.87
CA TYR A 25 21.00 12.69 -14.41
C TYR A 25 21.45 11.50 -13.57
N ASN A 26 22.70 11.48 -13.13
CA ASN A 26 23.22 10.42 -12.28
C ASN A 26 22.51 10.40 -10.92
N LEU A 27 22.26 11.56 -10.33
CA LEU A 27 21.50 11.68 -9.09
C LEU A 27 20.06 11.15 -9.27
N ALA A 28 19.37 11.62 -10.31
CA ALA A 28 17.98 11.26 -10.56
C ALA A 28 17.81 9.78 -10.95
N SER A 29 18.75 9.21 -11.71
CA SER A 29 18.71 7.82 -12.18
C SER A 29 19.18 6.78 -11.15
N GLY A 30 19.62 7.22 -9.96
CA GLY A 30 20.13 6.32 -8.92
C GLY A 30 21.58 5.86 -9.12
N LYS A 31 22.32 6.49 -10.02
CA LYS A 31 23.78 6.34 -10.15
C LYS A 31 24.53 7.19 -9.12
N ASN A 32 23.99 7.26 -7.91
CA ASN A 32 24.53 7.98 -6.77
C ASN A 32 25.05 7.00 -5.71
N ASN A 33 25.69 7.51 -4.67
CA ASN A 33 26.25 6.71 -3.58
C ASN A 33 25.19 5.87 -2.84
N ALA A 34 23.96 6.38 -2.74
CA ALA A 34 22.85 5.67 -2.11
C ALA A 34 22.18 4.63 -3.03
N ARG A 35 22.48 4.63 -4.34
CA ARG A 35 21.89 3.77 -5.38
C ARG A 35 20.37 3.84 -5.43
N VAL A 36 19.80 4.99 -5.05
CA VAL A 36 18.36 5.25 -5.03
C VAL A 36 18.03 6.31 -6.06
N SER A 37 17.11 6.03 -6.98
CA SER A 37 16.57 7.02 -7.91
C SER A 37 15.60 7.97 -7.20
N ILE A 38 15.40 9.16 -7.76
CA ILE A 38 14.44 10.14 -7.21
C ILE A 38 13.02 9.56 -7.18
N GLU A 39 12.65 8.78 -8.18
CA GLU A 39 11.36 8.07 -8.25
C GLU A 39 11.19 7.14 -7.05
N ARG A 40 12.19 6.31 -6.77
CA ARG A 40 12.17 5.38 -5.63
C ARG A 40 12.13 6.11 -4.28
N TYR A 41 12.87 7.20 -4.16
CA TYR A 41 12.85 8.01 -2.96
C TYR A 41 11.44 8.56 -2.69
N VAL A 42 10.80 9.11 -3.73
CA VAL A 42 9.43 9.63 -3.63
C VAL A 42 8.44 8.51 -3.29
N LEU A 43 8.50 7.37 -4.01
CA LEU A 43 7.63 6.23 -3.74
C LEU A 43 7.83 5.67 -2.32
N ALA A 44 9.06 5.57 -1.85
CA ALA A 44 9.35 5.11 -0.49
C ALA A 44 8.74 6.05 0.57
N THR A 45 8.82 7.37 0.36
CA THR A 45 8.22 8.36 1.27
C THR A 45 6.69 8.21 1.32
N TYR A 46 6.03 8.10 0.17
CA TYR A 46 4.58 7.84 0.13
C TYR A 46 4.21 6.51 0.78
N PHE A 47 5.02 5.49 0.56
CA PHE A 47 4.78 4.18 1.15
C PHE A 47 4.91 4.19 2.67
N GLU A 48 5.90 4.88 3.22
CA GLU A 48 6.04 5.07 4.67
C GLU A 48 4.84 5.82 5.27
N ASN A 49 4.37 6.87 4.60
CA ASN A 49 3.17 7.59 5.03
C ASN A 49 1.93 6.70 5.00
N MET A 50 1.76 5.89 3.95
CA MET A 50 0.68 4.90 3.89
C MET A 50 0.76 3.89 5.05
N LEU A 51 1.95 3.43 5.40
CA LEU A 51 2.16 2.49 6.51
C LEU A 51 1.78 3.09 7.87
N VAL A 52 1.90 4.41 8.06
CA VAL A 52 1.43 5.08 9.28
C VAL A 52 -0.07 4.84 9.46
N TYR A 53 -0.87 5.12 8.43
CA TYR A 53 -2.32 4.88 8.46
C TYR A 53 -2.67 3.40 8.55
N ALA A 54 -1.99 2.57 7.75
CA ALA A 54 -2.21 1.13 7.76
C ALA A 54 -1.95 0.49 9.13
N ASN A 55 -0.93 0.95 9.85
CA ASN A 55 -0.59 0.42 11.16
C ASN A 55 -1.62 0.77 12.26
N VAL A 56 -2.36 1.86 12.13
CA VAL A 56 -3.48 2.14 13.02
C VAL A 56 -4.54 1.03 12.89
N ILE A 57 -4.88 0.68 11.66
CA ILE A 57 -5.87 -0.35 11.35
C ILE A 57 -5.32 -1.75 11.70
N MET A 58 -4.07 -2.03 11.34
CA MET A 58 -3.43 -3.31 11.65
C MET A 58 -3.39 -3.58 13.17
N LYS A 59 -3.15 -2.54 13.95
CA LYS A 59 -3.18 -2.61 15.43
C LYS A 59 -4.57 -3.01 15.92
N GLN A 60 -5.65 -2.46 15.37
CA GLN A 60 -7.02 -2.83 15.72
C GLN A 60 -7.31 -4.29 15.33
N LEU A 61 -7.02 -4.66 14.07
CA LEU A 61 -7.31 -5.97 13.52
C LEU A 61 -6.47 -7.10 14.13
N SER A 62 -5.28 -6.80 14.64
CA SER A 62 -4.37 -7.78 15.23
C SER A 62 -4.30 -7.70 16.77
N GLN A 63 -5.14 -6.86 17.40
CA GLN A 63 -5.08 -6.58 18.84
C GLN A 63 -3.68 -6.14 19.31
N GLY A 64 -2.99 -5.38 18.45
CA GLY A 64 -1.66 -4.87 18.72
C GLY A 64 -0.53 -5.84 18.45
N ARG A 65 -0.81 -7.06 18.01
CA ARG A 65 0.23 -8.07 17.80
C ARG A 65 1.18 -7.72 16.66
N TYR A 66 0.67 -7.21 15.53
CA TYR A 66 1.47 -6.99 14.33
C TYR A 66 1.63 -5.52 13.98
N GLN A 67 2.83 -5.18 13.53
CA GLN A 67 3.16 -3.89 12.94
C GLN A 67 3.80 -4.10 11.57
N LEU A 68 3.28 -3.43 10.55
CA LEU A 68 3.81 -3.47 9.20
C LEU A 68 5.02 -2.52 9.09
N LEU A 69 6.10 -3.01 8.54
CA LEU A 69 7.34 -2.27 8.36
C LEU A 69 7.76 -2.32 6.90
N ARG A 70 8.32 -1.22 6.40
CA ARG A 70 9.05 -1.26 5.14
C ARG A 70 10.36 -2.00 5.38
N LYS A 71 10.65 -2.96 4.52
CA LYS A 71 11.91 -3.69 4.61
C LYS A 71 13.08 -2.77 4.30
N ASP A 72 14.03 -2.72 5.22
CA ASP A 72 15.23 -1.91 5.08
C ASP A 72 16.29 -2.70 4.31
N ASP A 73 16.44 -2.39 3.02
CA ASP A 73 17.39 -3.05 2.13
C ASP A 73 18.76 -2.36 2.12
N ALA A 74 19.27 -2.01 3.28
CA ALA A 74 20.62 -1.50 3.40
C ALA A 74 21.63 -2.60 2.98
N GLY A 75 21.90 -2.70 1.69
CA GLY A 75 23.18 -3.26 1.23
C GLY A 75 23.19 -4.55 0.42
N LYS A 76 22.12 -5.12 -0.06
CA LYS A 76 22.19 -6.36 -0.87
C LYS A 76 21.52 -6.24 -2.25
N GLY A 77 22.33 -5.93 -3.26
CA GLY A 77 22.11 -6.40 -4.63
C GLY A 77 21.11 -5.63 -5.51
N ARG A 78 21.25 -5.80 -6.78
CA ARG A 78 20.62 -5.21 -7.96
C ARG A 78 19.08 -5.38 -8.12
N SER A 79 18.32 -5.62 -7.07
CA SER A 79 16.88 -5.84 -7.15
C SER A 79 16.11 -4.53 -7.01
N GLN A 80 14.90 -4.47 -7.56
CA GLN A 80 13.94 -3.36 -7.49
C GLN A 80 13.42 -3.15 -6.04
N GLN A 81 14.31 -2.86 -5.13
CA GLN A 81 14.13 -2.84 -3.68
C GLN A 81 13.54 -1.49 -3.27
N GLY A 82 12.75 -1.47 -2.22
CA GLY A 82 12.20 -0.26 -1.61
C GLY A 82 10.71 -0.27 -1.30
N LEU A 83 9.95 -1.24 -1.80
CA LEU A 83 8.51 -1.41 -1.52
C LEU A 83 8.20 -2.79 -0.92
N GLU A 84 9.22 -3.52 -0.48
CA GLU A 84 9.01 -4.79 0.23
C GLU A 84 8.57 -4.53 1.67
N LEU A 85 7.74 -5.45 2.18
CA LEU A 85 7.17 -5.39 3.51
C LEU A 85 7.69 -6.51 4.39
N ASP A 86 8.01 -6.13 5.59
CA ASP A 86 8.19 -7.01 6.72
C ASP A 86 7.09 -6.76 7.78
N VAL A 87 6.96 -7.66 8.71
CA VAL A 87 6.06 -7.53 9.84
C VAL A 87 6.84 -7.74 11.14
N PHE A 88 6.66 -6.84 12.07
CA PHE A 88 7.11 -7.00 13.44
C PHE A 88 6.01 -7.71 14.25
N ASP A 89 6.34 -8.84 14.83
CA ASP A 89 5.46 -9.62 15.70
C ASP A 89 5.82 -9.31 17.16
N GLN A 90 4.94 -8.62 17.87
CA GLN A 90 5.18 -8.20 19.25
C GLN A 90 5.25 -9.37 20.23
N GLU A 91 4.57 -10.49 19.95
CA GLU A 91 4.61 -11.66 20.82
C GLU A 91 5.98 -12.36 20.76
N SER A 92 6.55 -12.49 19.57
CA SER A 92 7.86 -13.12 19.39
C SER A 92 9.03 -12.14 19.50
N GLY A 93 8.76 -10.82 19.40
CA GLY A 93 9.77 -9.77 19.36
C GLY A 93 10.62 -9.76 18.05
N ASN A 94 10.18 -10.47 17.03
CA ASN A 94 10.95 -10.67 15.79
C ASN A 94 10.34 -9.94 14.58
N ILE A 95 11.22 -9.51 13.70
CA ILE A 95 10.82 -9.03 12.36
C ILE A 95 10.92 -10.21 11.39
N ARG A 96 9.88 -10.42 10.59
CA ARG A 96 9.81 -11.47 9.58
C ARG A 96 9.15 -10.98 8.31
N SER A 97 9.37 -11.67 7.20
CA SER A 97 8.74 -11.30 5.94
C SER A 97 7.22 -11.42 6.02
N ILE A 98 6.50 -10.44 5.45
CA ILE A 98 5.03 -10.47 5.35
C ILE A 98 4.51 -11.75 4.68
N LYS A 99 5.32 -12.38 3.83
CA LYS A 99 5.00 -13.65 3.15
C LYS A 99 4.87 -14.85 4.09
N THR A 100 5.30 -14.70 5.34
CA THR A 100 5.22 -15.76 6.37
C THR A 100 3.93 -15.69 7.19
N LEU A 101 3.09 -14.71 6.93
CA LEU A 101 1.79 -14.58 7.58
C LEU A 101 0.84 -15.72 7.14
N SER A 102 0.01 -16.17 8.06
CA SER A 102 -1.10 -17.08 7.75
C SER A 102 -2.16 -16.40 6.86
N GLY A 103 -3.10 -17.15 6.31
CA GLY A 103 -4.15 -16.60 5.45
C GLY A 103 -4.95 -15.48 6.13
N GLY A 104 -5.38 -15.68 7.37
CA GLY A 104 -6.12 -14.68 8.13
C GLY A 104 -5.28 -13.45 8.49
N GLU A 105 -4.01 -13.65 8.87
CA GLU A 105 -3.08 -12.55 9.14
C GLU A 105 -2.76 -11.75 7.87
N SER A 106 -2.60 -12.45 6.73
CA SER A 106 -2.38 -11.82 5.43
C SER A 106 -3.58 -10.98 4.98
N PHE A 107 -4.80 -11.46 5.23
CA PHE A 107 -6.01 -10.70 4.96
C PHE A 107 -6.06 -9.42 5.81
N LYS A 108 -5.79 -9.51 7.11
CA LYS A 108 -5.73 -8.33 8.00
C LYS A 108 -4.70 -7.31 7.51
N ALA A 109 -3.52 -7.78 7.10
CA ALA A 109 -2.48 -6.92 6.54
C ALA A 109 -2.91 -6.26 5.23
N ALA A 110 -3.51 -7.03 4.30
CA ALA A 110 -4.00 -6.51 3.02
C ALA A 110 -5.11 -5.47 3.22
N LEU A 111 -6.08 -5.75 4.11
CA LEU A 111 -7.14 -4.81 4.45
C LEU A 111 -6.58 -3.52 5.05
N SER A 112 -5.64 -3.64 6.00
CA SER A 112 -4.97 -2.50 6.62
C SER A 112 -4.23 -1.62 5.60
N LEU A 113 -3.53 -2.25 4.65
CA LEU A 113 -2.82 -1.53 3.57
C LEU A 113 -3.78 -0.83 2.62
N ALA A 114 -4.87 -1.49 2.22
CA ALA A 114 -5.87 -0.91 1.33
C ALA A 114 -6.54 0.32 1.96
N LEU A 115 -6.94 0.20 3.22
CA LEU A 115 -7.54 1.31 3.97
C LEU A 115 -6.54 2.43 4.26
N GLY A 116 -5.30 2.07 4.61
CA GLY A 116 -4.21 3.03 4.80
C GLY A 116 -3.90 3.83 3.54
N LEU A 117 -3.88 3.16 2.38
CA LEU A 117 -3.72 3.81 1.09
C LEU A 117 -4.89 4.75 0.78
N SER A 118 -6.12 4.29 1.00
CA SER A 118 -7.33 5.11 0.81
C SER A 118 -7.26 6.40 1.64
N ARG A 119 -6.87 6.30 2.91
CA ARG A 119 -6.74 7.46 3.79
C ARG A 119 -5.63 8.41 3.35
N MET A 120 -4.47 7.86 3.04
CA MET A 120 -3.35 8.65 2.55
C MET A 120 -3.72 9.43 1.28
N VAL A 121 -4.38 8.77 0.31
CA VAL A 121 -4.81 9.45 -0.95
C VAL A 121 -5.78 10.58 -0.66
N GLN A 122 -6.74 10.40 0.25
CA GLN A 122 -7.67 11.45 0.64
C GLN A 122 -6.95 12.68 1.24
N ASP A 123 -5.99 12.44 2.12
CA ASP A 123 -5.25 13.53 2.76
C ASP A 123 -4.34 14.29 1.78
N TYR A 124 -3.73 13.60 0.81
CA TYR A 124 -2.85 14.23 -0.18
C TYR A 124 -3.59 14.86 -1.37
N ALA A 125 -4.72 14.29 -1.77
CA ALA A 125 -5.45 14.73 -2.96
C ALA A 125 -6.33 15.99 -2.73
N GLY A 126 -6.31 16.55 -1.51
CA GLY A 126 -6.90 17.86 -1.22
C GLY A 126 -8.41 17.97 -1.52
N GLY A 127 -9.17 16.88 -1.33
CA GLY A 127 -10.62 16.89 -1.53
C GLY A 127 -11.18 15.75 -2.39
N ILE A 128 -10.36 14.81 -2.81
CA ILE A 128 -10.88 13.57 -3.41
C ILE A 128 -11.33 12.65 -2.28
N GLU A 129 -12.63 12.52 -2.12
CA GLU A 129 -13.20 11.58 -1.17
C GLU A 129 -13.36 10.20 -1.82
N LEU A 130 -12.68 9.21 -1.27
CA LEU A 130 -12.89 7.81 -1.63
C LEU A 130 -14.00 7.23 -0.74
N ASN A 131 -15.24 7.45 -1.16
CA ASN A 131 -16.42 7.10 -0.36
C ASN A 131 -16.94 5.68 -0.64
N THR A 132 -16.28 4.93 -1.53
CA THR A 132 -16.69 3.57 -1.88
C THR A 132 -15.52 2.62 -1.83
N LEU A 133 -15.72 1.50 -1.15
CA LEU A 133 -14.76 0.40 -1.02
C LEU A 133 -15.44 -0.92 -1.38
N PHE A 134 -14.84 -1.68 -2.29
CA PHE A 134 -15.26 -3.05 -2.57
C PHE A 134 -14.18 -4.02 -2.13
N ILE A 135 -14.60 -5.03 -1.36
CA ILE A 135 -13.76 -6.10 -0.88
C ILE A 135 -14.26 -7.40 -1.53
N ASP A 136 -13.39 -8.00 -2.34
CA ASP A 136 -13.70 -9.23 -3.06
C ASP A 136 -12.99 -10.40 -2.37
N GLU A 137 -13.78 -11.27 -1.74
CA GLU A 137 -13.32 -12.45 -1.01
C GLU A 137 -12.37 -12.15 0.17
N GLY A 138 -11.69 -13.17 0.71
CA GLY A 138 -10.68 -13.05 1.76
C GLY A 138 -11.18 -13.38 3.18
N PHE A 139 -12.47 -13.21 3.44
CA PHE A 139 -13.03 -13.46 4.79
C PHE A 139 -13.05 -14.94 5.17
N GLY A 140 -13.03 -15.85 4.20
CA GLY A 140 -13.06 -17.30 4.45
C GLY A 140 -11.81 -17.86 5.15
N SER A 141 -10.73 -17.09 5.21
CA SER A 141 -9.51 -17.44 5.92
C SER A 141 -9.47 -17.00 7.39
N LEU A 142 -10.50 -16.26 7.83
CA LEU A 142 -10.60 -15.73 9.18
C LEU A 142 -11.31 -16.72 10.11
N ASP A 143 -10.82 -16.82 11.36
CA ASP A 143 -11.58 -17.37 12.46
C ASP A 143 -12.72 -16.39 12.88
N SER A 144 -13.65 -16.88 13.67
CA SER A 144 -14.83 -16.09 14.10
C SER A 144 -14.45 -14.78 14.79
N GLN A 145 -13.43 -14.78 15.65
CA GLN A 145 -12.97 -13.59 16.35
C GLN A 145 -12.34 -12.57 15.39
N SER A 146 -11.51 -13.04 14.45
CA SER A 146 -10.91 -12.18 13.43
C SER A 146 -11.95 -11.60 12.46
N LEU A 147 -12.99 -12.38 12.15
CA LEU A 147 -14.13 -11.92 11.35
C LEU A 147 -14.88 -10.80 12.08
N ASP A 148 -15.16 -10.95 13.39
CA ASP A 148 -15.78 -9.90 14.21
C ASP A 148 -14.96 -8.60 14.19
N GLN A 149 -13.65 -8.70 14.35
CA GLN A 149 -12.75 -7.54 14.31
C GLN A 149 -12.78 -6.84 12.97
N ALA A 150 -12.71 -7.61 11.87
CA ALA A 150 -12.76 -7.05 10.52
C ALA A 150 -14.11 -6.35 10.26
N MET A 151 -15.21 -6.96 10.65
CA MET A 151 -16.54 -6.38 10.51
C MET A 151 -16.70 -5.10 11.32
N ASN A 152 -16.25 -5.06 12.57
CA ASN A 152 -16.29 -3.86 13.40
C ASN A 152 -15.49 -2.71 12.76
N CYS A 153 -14.28 -2.99 12.26
CA CYS A 153 -13.48 -2.00 11.55
C CYS A 153 -14.20 -1.46 10.29
N LEU A 154 -14.87 -2.33 9.53
CA LEU A 154 -15.63 -1.90 8.35
C LEU A 154 -16.88 -1.12 8.71
N MET A 155 -17.58 -1.47 9.81
CA MET A 155 -18.73 -0.72 10.31
C MET A 155 -18.33 0.68 10.78
N GLU A 156 -17.18 0.86 11.43
CA GLU A 156 -16.66 2.18 11.78
C GLU A 156 -16.46 3.06 10.55
N LEU A 157 -15.92 2.51 9.46
CA LEU A 157 -15.77 3.21 8.18
C LEU A 157 -17.13 3.56 7.54
N HIS A 158 -18.14 2.69 7.67
CA HIS A 158 -19.48 2.97 7.20
C HIS A 158 -20.12 4.15 7.95
N HIS A 159 -19.88 4.29 9.23
CA HIS A 159 -20.31 5.47 10.03
C HIS A 159 -19.64 6.77 9.58
N GLU A 160 -18.50 6.72 8.90
CA GLU A 160 -17.85 7.86 8.24
C GLU A 160 -18.47 8.20 6.85
N ASN A 161 -19.69 7.74 6.54
CA ASN A 161 -20.39 7.89 5.25
C ASN A 161 -19.73 7.18 4.06
N LYS A 162 -18.98 6.09 4.31
CA LYS A 162 -18.43 5.28 3.23
C LYS A 162 -19.35 4.13 2.86
N LEU A 163 -19.53 3.93 1.56
CA LEU A 163 -20.23 2.76 1.03
C LEU A 163 -19.25 1.59 0.95
N ILE A 164 -19.56 0.51 1.68
CA ILE A 164 -18.72 -0.70 1.68
C ILE A 164 -19.50 -1.83 1.04
N GLY A 165 -18.98 -2.34 -0.07
CA GLY A 165 -19.47 -3.55 -0.74
C GLY A 165 -18.57 -4.73 -0.44
N ILE A 166 -19.16 -5.85 -0.02
CA ILE A 166 -18.45 -7.09 0.27
C ILE A 166 -18.96 -8.17 -0.67
N ILE A 167 -18.07 -8.80 -1.42
CA ILE A 167 -18.36 -9.97 -2.23
C ILE A 167 -17.78 -11.17 -1.49
N SER A 168 -18.63 -12.10 -1.08
CA SER A 168 -18.19 -13.26 -0.31
C SER A 168 -19.18 -14.43 -0.42
N HIS A 169 -18.64 -15.63 -0.25
CA HIS A 169 -19.44 -16.86 -0.12
C HIS A 169 -19.54 -17.34 1.33
N VAL A 170 -18.99 -16.61 2.30
CA VAL A 170 -18.97 -16.96 3.72
C VAL A 170 -20.38 -16.78 4.30
N SER A 171 -20.97 -17.86 4.85
CA SER A 171 -22.30 -17.85 5.45
C SER A 171 -22.42 -16.90 6.63
N ASP A 172 -21.41 -16.85 7.47
CA ASP A 172 -21.41 -16.02 8.69
C ASP A 172 -21.50 -14.52 8.42
N LEU A 173 -21.19 -14.06 7.21
CA LEU A 173 -21.37 -12.67 6.79
C LEU A 173 -22.83 -12.34 6.46
N LYS A 174 -23.61 -13.33 6.03
CA LYS A 174 -25.02 -13.11 5.65
C LYS A 174 -25.86 -12.65 6.83
N ASP A 175 -25.60 -13.18 8.01
CA ASP A 175 -26.36 -12.86 9.22
C ASP A 175 -25.97 -11.49 9.82
N ARG A 176 -24.90 -10.89 9.32
CA ARG A 176 -24.31 -9.63 9.86
C ARG A 176 -24.58 -8.41 9.00
N ILE A 177 -24.96 -8.62 7.73
CA ILE A 177 -25.17 -7.55 6.74
C ILE A 177 -26.63 -7.48 6.37
N GLU A 178 -27.26 -6.35 6.66
CA GLU A 178 -28.71 -6.17 6.46
C GLU A 178 -29.12 -6.11 4.98
N ARG A 179 -28.30 -5.53 4.13
CA ARG A 179 -28.60 -5.36 2.71
C ARG A 179 -27.75 -6.29 1.86
N GLN A 180 -28.39 -7.21 1.17
CA GLN A 180 -27.68 -8.23 0.41
C GLN A 180 -28.19 -8.29 -1.03
N LEU A 181 -27.24 -8.47 -1.96
CA LEU A 181 -27.50 -8.83 -3.35
C LEU A 181 -27.15 -10.31 -3.52
N VAL A 182 -28.18 -11.16 -3.61
CA VAL A 182 -27.99 -12.59 -3.79
C VAL A 182 -28.01 -12.91 -5.27
N VAL A 183 -26.93 -13.55 -5.76
CA VAL A 183 -26.81 -14.00 -7.14
C VAL A 183 -27.01 -15.51 -7.19
N GLU A 184 -28.14 -15.94 -7.77
CA GLU A 184 -28.47 -17.36 -7.94
C GLU A 184 -28.38 -17.76 -9.42
N ARG A 185 -27.79 -18.93 -9.67
CA ARG A 185 -27.79 -19.50 -11.01
C ARG A 185 -29.02 -20.38 -11.20
N LYS A 186 -29.95 -19.96 -12.05
CA LYS A 186 -31.12 -20.75 -12.45
C LYS A 186 -30.97 -21.24 -13.89
N GLN A 187 -30.67 -22.54 -14.04
CA GLN A 187 -30.46 -23.20 -15.35
C GLN A 187 -29.36 -22.53 -16.18
N LYS A 188 -29.69 -21.70 -17.17
CA LYS A 188 -28.77 -21.02 -18.08
C LYS A 188 -28.64 -19.52 -17.80
N GLN A 189 -29.31 -18.98 -16.78
CA GLN A 189 -29.35 -17.56 -16.45
C GLN A 189 -28.98 -17.34 -14.98
N SER A 190 -28.36 -16.21 -14.68
CA SER A 190 -28.15 -15.75 -13.31
C SER A 190 -29.24 -14.73 -12.95
N VAL A 191 -29.84 -14.90 -11.78
CA VAL A 191 -30.86 -14.01 -11.24
C VAL A 191 -30.28 -13.29 -10.03
N ILE A 192 -30.51 -11.98 -9.96
CA ILE A 192 -30.09 -11.14 -8.82
C ILE A 192 -31.35 -10.83 -8.01
N GLN A 193 -31.29 -11.08 -6.72
CA GLN A 193 -32.34 -10.70 -5.77
C GLN A 193 -31.74 -9.79 -4.71
N MET A 194 -32.45 -8.74 -4.36
CA MET A 194 -32.12 -7.86 -3.25
C MET A 194 -32.93 -8.30 -2.02
N ILE A 195 -32.25 -8.57 -0.94
CA ILE A 195 -32.84 -8.95 0.34
C ILE A 195 -32.47 -7.89 1.38
#